data_d3db9009aedde1b09ed3413f7d7d01d3
#
_entry.id   d3db9009aedde1b09ed3413f7d7d01d3
#
_cell.length_a   1.000
_cell.length_b   1.000
_cell.length_c   1.000
_cell.angle_alpha   90.00
_cell.angle_beta   90.00
_cell.angle_gamma   90.00
#
_symmetry.space_group_name_H-M   'P 1'
#
loop_
_entity.id
_entity.type
_entity.pdbx_description
1 polymer ?
#
loop_
_entity_poly.entity_id
_entity_poly.type
_entity_poly.pdbx_seq_one_letter_code
_entity_poly.pdbx_strand_id
1 'polypeptide(L)'
;MRNKSKMTVVGFCLIMAIACTPVFRNHGYTPSDSQLANLVVGVDTRTTAEETLGPPTISDAETGRLYYISSRWRHYGMNPPKPISRNIVAVDLDSSKVVTNVSRYGLEDGEIVALTRRVTDGGTEEITFMQQLLGNIGRIDASDLLGEP
;
A
#
# COMPACT_ATOMS: atom_id res chain seq x y z
N MET A 1 53.55 21.20 13.47
CA MET A 1 52.16 21.59 13.13
C MET A 1 51.48 20.71 12.06
N ARG A 2 52.24 20.23 11.06
CA ARG A 2 51.72 19.44 9.91
C ARG A 2 51.11 18.06 10.24
N ASN A 3 51.51 17.41 11.34
CA ASN A 3 50.94 16.09 11.73
C ASN A 3 49.59 16.20 12.47
N LYS A 4 49.32 17.26 13.18
CA LYS A 4 48.02 17.48 13.87
C LYS A 4 46.90 17.70 12.87
N SER A 5 47.16 18.46 11.80
CA SER A 5 46.19 18.68 10.68
C SER A 5 45.84 17.39 9.96
N LYS A 6 46.81 16.54 9.66
CA LYS A 6 46.57 15.23 9.03
C LYS A 6 45.73 14.30 9.89
N MET A 7 45.98 14.31 11.20
CA MET A 7 45.25 13.48 12.16
C MET A 7 43.80 13.95 12.34
N THR A 8 43.56 15.26 12.28
CA THR A 8 42.18 15.82 12.30
C THR A 8 41.40 15.46 11.04
N VAL A 9 42.03 15.52 9.87
CA VAL A 9 41.38 15.16 8.59
C VAL A 9 41.03 13.67 8.54
N VAL A 10 41.95 12.79 9.01
CA VAL A 10 41.67 11.35 9.08
C VAL A 10 40.52 11.04 10.03
N GLY A 11 40.48 11.68 11.22
CA GLY A 11 39.38 11.54 12.17
C GLY A 11 38.03 11.99 11.60
N PHE A 12 38.01 13.09 10.86
CA PHE A 12 36.80 13.59 10.18
C PHE A 12 36.32 12.65 9.08
N CYS A 13 37.22 12.09 8.27
CA CYS A 13 36.88 11.10 7.23
C CYS A 13 36.33 9.80 7.83
N LEU A 14 36.84 9.35 8.98
CA LEU A 14 36.30 8.16 9.67
C LEU A 14 34.87 8.38 10.18
N ILE A 15 34.57 9.56 10.70
CA ILE A 15 33.22 9.90 11.18
C ILE A 15 32.22 9.95 10.03
N MET A 16 32.63 10.46 8.86
CA MET A 16 31.81 10.48 7.64
C MET A 16 31.51 9.08 7.10
N ALA A 17 32.41 8.11 7.28
CA ALA A 17 32.22 6.74 6.79
C ALA A 17 31.11 5.98 7.57
N ILE A 18 30.84 6.33 8.82
CA ILE A 18 29.83 5.69 9.68
C ILE A 18 28.41 6.16 9.31
N ALA A 19 28.26 7.30 8.66
CA ALA A 19 26.96 7.88 8.32
C ALA A 19 26.20 7.14 7.22
N CYS A 20 26.85 6.23 6.49
CA CYS A 20 26.27 5.51 5.34
C CYS A 20 25.77 4.09 5.68
N THR A 21 25.20 3.88 6.87
CA THR A 21 24.60 2.58 7.20
C THR A 21 23.15 2.48 6.71
N PRO A 22 22.74 1.35 6.13
CA PRO A 22 21.35 1.15 5.74
C PRO A 22 20.45 1.04 6.98
N VAL A 23 19.32 1.74 6.93
CA VAL A 23 18.29 1.66 7.97
C VAL A 23 17.16 0.76 7.47
N PHE A 24 16.73 -0.18 8.33
CA PHE A 24 15.61 -1.07 8.02
C PHE A 24 14.37 -0.64 8.77
N ARG A 25 13.24 -0.60 8.07
CA ARG A 25 11.94 -0.28 8.66
C ARG A 25 10.95 -1.40 8.36
N ASN A 26 10.27 -1.85 9.41
CA ASN A 26 9.18 -2.83 9.30
C ASN A 26 7.85 -2.09 9.34
N HIS A 27 6.93 -2.50 8.48
CA HIS A 27 5.57 -1.97 8.41
C HIS A 27 4.58 -3.14 8.40
N GLY A 28 3.48 -2.96 9.13
CA GLY A 28 2.41 -3.95 9.21
C GLY A 28 2.77 -5.14 10.10
N TYR A 29 1.88 -6.12 10.09
CA TYR A 29 1.95 -7.31 10.93
C TYR A 29 1.45 -8.53 10.15
N THR A 30 2.09 -9.66 10.35
CA THR A 30 1.60 -10.99 9.94
C THR A 30 1.68 -11.94 11.12
N PRO A 31 0.67 -12.80 11.31
CA PRO A 31 0.68 -13.81 12.36
C PRO A 31 1.88 -14.75 12.24
N SER A 32 2.38 -15.19 13.37
CA SER A 32 3.46 -16.19 13.44
C SER A 32 2.94 -17.59 13.06
N ASP A 33 3.87 -18.49 12.72
CA ASP A 33 3.50 -19.87 12.39
C ASP A 33 2.79 -20.57 13.54
N SER A 34 3.16 -20.27 14.80
CA SER A 34 2.49 -20.81 15.98
C SER A 34 1.05 -20.32 16.13
N GLN A 35 0.77 -19.06 15.81
CA GLN A 35 -0.59 -18.53 15.82
C GLN A 35 -1.44 -19.14 14.70
N LEU A 36 -0.86 -19.31 13.51
CA LEU A 36 -1.54 -19.96 12.39
C LEU A 36 -1.82 -21.45 12.65
N ALA A 37 -0.94 -22.13 13.38
CA ALA A 37 -1.13 -23.53 13.77
C ALA A 37 -2.27 -23.73 14.78
N ASN A 38 -2.62 -22.69 15.53
CA ASN A 38 -3.75 -22.72 16.45
C ASN A 38 -5.11 -22.54 15.76
N LEU A 39 -5.10 -22.12 14.48
CA LEU A 39 -6.32 -21.90 13.72
C LEU A 39 -6.81 -23.22 13.10
N VAL A 40 -8.04 -23.58 13.35
CA VAL A 40 -8.64 -24.83 12.86
C VAL A 40 -9.54 -24.53 11.66
N VAL A 41 -9.06 -24.88 10.47
CA VAL A 41 -9.84 -24.75 9.22
C VAL A 41 -11.10 -25.60 9.29
N GLY A 42 -12.24 -25.05 8.88
CA GLY A 42 -13.56 -25.69 8.93
C GLY A 42 -14.28 -25.57 10.27
N VAL A 43 -13.63 -25.01 11.31
CA VAL A 43 -14.21 -24.88 12.68
C VAL A 43 -14.21 -23.43 13.14
N ASP A 44 -13.05 -22.75 13.02
CA ASP A 44 -12.91 -21.40 13.48
C ASP A 44 -13.70 -20.42 12.61
N THR A 45 -14.37 -19.52 13.31
CA THR A 45 -15.11 -18.42 12.69
C THR A 45 -14.21 -17.20 12.50
N ARG A 46 -14.69 -16.21 11.77
CA ARG A 46 -14.02 -14.92 11.63
C ARG A 46 -13.62 -14.33 13.00
N THR A 47 -14.51 -14.37 13.97
CA THR A 47 -14.27 -13.79 15.30
C THR A 47 -13.14 -14.51 16.03
N THR A 48 -13.16 -15.85 16.05
CA THR A 48 -12.10 -16.65 16.67
C THR A 48 -10.77 -16.50 15.94
N ALA A 49 -10.80 -16.36 14.62
CA ALA A 49 -9.60 -16.06 13.84
C ALA A 49 -9.01 -14.69 14.19
N GLU A 50 -9.83 -13.65 14.29
CA GLU A 50 -9.37 -12.31 14.69
C GLU A 50 -8.87 -12.27 16.14
N GLU A 51 -9.45 -13.06 17.05
CA GLU A 51 -8.97 -13.20 18.43
C GLU A 51 -7.60 -13.90 18.50
N THR A 52 -7.40 -14.93 17.69
CA THR A 52 -6.15 -15.72 17.66
C THR A 52 -5.03 -15.02 16.92
N LEU A 53 -5.34 -14.43 15.77
CA LEU A 53 -4.37 -13.83 14.84
C LEU A 53 -4.20 -12.32 15.06
N GLY A 54 -5.12 -11.69 15.80
CA GLY A 54 -5.19 -10.23 15.92
C GLY A 54 -6.01 -9.58 14.79
N PRO A 55 -6.17 -8.24 14.79
CA PRO A 55 -6.93 -7.53 13.77
C PRO A 55 -6.22 -7.62 12.41
N PRO A 56 -6.97 -7.88 11.31
CA PRO A 56 -6.40 -7.92 9.97
C PRO A 56 -5.99 -6.52 9.49
N THR A 57 -4.99 -6.46 8.62
CA THR A 57 -4.58 -5.23 7.96
C THR A 57 -5.64 -4.73 6.99
N ILE A 58 -6.26 -5.65 6.27
CA ILE A 58 -7.35 -5.39 5.32
C ILE A 58 -8.39 -6.49 5.49
N SER A 59 -9.65 -6.10 5.48
CA SER A 59 -10.79 -7.01 5.42
C SER A 59 -11.57 -6.68 4.15
N ASP A 60 -11.65 -7.66 3.24
CA ASP A 60 -12.45 -7.53 2.04
C ASP A 60 -13.94 -7.71 2.41
N ALA A 61 -14.74 -6.69 2.16
CA ALA A 61 -16.16 -6.70 2.49
C ALA A 61 -16.98 -7.62 1.56
N GLU A 62 -16.51 -7.82 0.31
CA GLU A 62 -17.22 -8.60 -0.71
C GLU A 62 -16.98 -10.09 -0.53
N THR A 63 -15.71 -10.49 -0.40
CA THR A 63 -15.33 -11.91 -0.26
C THR A 63 -15.25 -12.37 1.19
N GLY A 64 -15.27 -11.45 2.17
CA GLY A 64 -15.05 -11.74 3.57
C GLY A 64 -13.61 -12.10 3.94
N ARG A 65 -12.70 -12.12 2.98
CA ARG A 65 -11.29 -12.51 3.14
C ARG A 65 -10.52 -11.56 4.04
N LEU A 66 -9.70 -12.09 4.93
CA LEU A 66 -8.85 -11.32 5.84
C LEU A 66 -7.41 -11.35 5.34
N TYR A 67 -6.78 -10.18 5.26
CA TYR A 67 -5.38 -10.05 4.87
C TYR A 67 -4.54 -9.47 5.99
N TYR A 68 -3.45 -10.16 6.30
CA TYR A 68 -2.41 -9.72 7.21
C TYR A 68 -1.16 -9.45 6.38
N ILE A 69 -0.67 -8.22 6.40
CA ILE A 69 0.41 -7.79 5.51
C ILE A 69 1.52 -7.20 6.34
N SER A 70 2.73 -7.74 6.19
CA SER A 70 3.95 -7.13 6.71
C SER A 70 4.97 -6.93 5.61
N SER A 71 5.77 -5.88 5.73
CA SER A 71 6.84 -5.59 4.79
C SER A 71 8.05 -5.00 5.50
N ARG A 72 9.24 -5.35 5.03
CA ARG A 72 10.50 -4.80 5.49
C ARG A 72 11.15 -4.02 4.37
N TRP A 73 11.51 -2.78 4.67
CA TRP A 73 12.08 -1.83 3.72
C TRP A 73 13.50 -1.48 4.11
N ARG A 74 14.37 -1.36 3.13
CA ARG A 74 15.72 -0.86 3.29
C ARG A 74 15.81 0.56 2.78
N HIS A 75 16.23 1.46 3.67
CA HIS A 75 16.56 2.86 3.38
C HIS A 75 18.07 3.00 3.34
N TYR A 76 18.62 3.57 2.28
CA TYR A 76 20.05 3.78 2.13
C TYR A 76 20.34 5.13 1.50
N GLY A 77 20.89 6.05 2.29
CA GLY A 77 21.24 7.40 1.85
C GLY A 77 20.05 8.14 1.23
N MET A 78 20.26 8.72 0.06
CA MET A 78 19.25 9.45 -0.73
C MET A 78 18.51 8.57 -1.74
N ASN A 79 18.80 7.27 -1.78
CA ASN A 79 18.12 6.35 -2.69
C ASN A 79 16.68 6.08 -2.25
N PRO A 80 15.75 5.88 -3.20
CA PRO A 80 14.39 5.46 -2.87
C PRO A 80 14.38 4.18 -2.01
N PRO A 81 13.49 4.10 -1.01
CA PRO A 81 13.35 2.90 -0.19
C PRO A 81 13.02 1.68 -1.05
N LYS A 82 13.68 0.55 -0.76
CA LYS A 82 13.43 -0.70 -1.48
C LYS A 82 12.80 -1.73 -0.53
N PRO A 83 11.70 -2.39 -0.92
CA PRO A 83 11.17 -3.52 -0.18
C PRO A 83 12.17 -4.69 -0.31
N ILE A 84 12.54 -5.30 0.82
CA ILE A 84 13.45 -6.45 0.85
C ILE A 84 12.75 -7.74 1.27
N SER A 85 11.60 -7.62 1.94
CA SER A 85 10.71 -8.73 2.17
C SER A 85 9.28 -8.23 2.33
N ARG A 86 8.33 -9.08 1.92
CA ARG A 86 6.91 -8.88 2.13
C ARG A 86 6.30 -10.24 2.44
N ASN A 87 5.50 -10.30 3.49
CA ASN A 87 4.71 -11.46 3.83
C ASN A 87 3.24 -11.06 3.83
N ILE A 88 2.43 -11.85 3.18
CA ILE A 88 0.98 -11.69 3.15
C ILE A 88 0.39 -13.03 3.59
N VAL A 89 -0.45 -12.98 4.61
CA VAL A 89 -1.30 -14.11 5.00
C VAL A 89 -2.72 -13.75 4.64
N ALA A 90 -3.33 -14.59 3.82
CA ALA A 90 -4.74 -14.49 3.44
C ALA A 90 -5.52 -15.62 4.12
N VAL A 91 -6.57 -15.26 4.84
CA VAL A 91 -7.51 -16.19 5.45
C VAL A 91 -8.82 -16.10 4.70
N ASP A 92 -9.20 -17.19 4.04
CA ASP A 92 -10.43 -17.31 3.28
C ASP A 92 -11.56 -17.75 4.20
N LEU A 93 -12.70 -17.09 4.09
CA LEU A 93 -13.90 -17.40 4.83
C LEU A 93 -15.01 -17.83 3.86
N ASP A 94 -15.87 -18.72 4.29
CA ASP A 94 -17.10 -19.05 3.56
C ASP A 94 -18.25 -18.05 3.83
N SER A 95 -19.40 -18.31 3.23
CA SER A 95 -20.61 -17.50 3.44
C SER A 95 -21.10 -17.49 4.89
N SER A 96 -20.77 -18.52 5.67
CA SER A 96 -21.06 -18.66 7.10
C SER A 96 -20.00 -18.00 7.98
N LYS A 97 -18.99 -17.37 7.37
CA LYS A 97 -17.83 -16.73 8.03
C LYS A 97 -16.94 -17.74 8.78
N VAL A 98 -16.89 -19.00 8.32
CA VAL A 98 -15.99 -20.03 8.82
C VAL A 98 -14.73 -20.05 7.96
N VAL A 99 -13.56 -20.24 8.59
CA VAL A 99 -12.27 -20.31 7.92
C VAL A 99 -12.23 -21.55 7.03
N THR A 100 -12.01 -21.34 5.72
CA THR A 100 -11.91 -22.43 4.72
C THR A 100 -10.50 -22.70 4.27
N ASN A 101 -9.66 -21.69 4.26
CA ASN A 101 -8.28 -21.83 3.80
C ASN A 101 -7.39 -20.74 4.39
N VAL A 102 -6.10 -21.04 4.51
CA VAL A 102 -5.06 -20.08 4.91
C VAL A 102 -3.92 -20.17 3.89
N SER A 103 -3.67 -19.07 3.19
CA SER A 103 -2.62 -18.98 2.18
C SER A 103 -1.56 -17.97 2.60
N ARG A 104 -0.29 -18.23 2.24
CA ARG A 104 0.82 -17.32 2.49
C ARG A 104 1.52 -16.99 1.17
N TYR A 105 1.87 -15.72 1.00
CA TYR A 105 2.56 -15.21 -0.17
C TYR A 105 3.77 -14.38 0.28
N GLY A 106 4.90 -14.56 -0.40
CA GLY A 106 6.12 -13.80 -0.23
C GLY A 106 6.26 -12.68 -1.26
N LEU A 107 7.43 -12.01 -1.26
CA LEU A 107 7.75 -11.00 -2.26
C LEU A 107 8.00 -11.65 -3.64
N GLU A 108 8.54 -12.87 -3.62
CA GLU A 108 8.82 -13.73 -4.78
C GLU A 108 7.55 -14.26 -5.47
N ASP A 109 6.45 -14.37 -4.73
CA ASP A 109 5.15 -14.81 -5.27
C ASP A 109 4.36 -13.66 -5.91
N GLY A 110 4.96 -12.46 -5.93
CA GLY A 110 4.37 -11.28 -6.53
C GLY A 110 4.27 -11.40 -8.04
N GLU A 111 3.24 -12.05 -8.56
CA GLU A 111 2.81 -11.83 -9.93
C GLU A 111 2.45 -10.36 -10.10
N ILE A 112 2.87 -9.76 -11.22
CA ILE A 112 2.42 -8.43 -11.61
C ILE A 112 0.92 -8.58 -11.91
N VAL A 113 0.09 -8.44 -10.89
CA VAL A 113 -1.33 -8.26 -11.09
C VAL A 113 -1.48 -6.89 -11.74
N ALA A 114 -1.74 -6.87 -13.03
CA ALA A 114 -2.22 -5.68 -13.69
C ALA A 114 -3.51 -5.30 -12.96
N LEU A 115 -3.43 -4.32 -12.08
CA LEU A 115 -4.61 -3.68 -11.50
C LEU A 115 -5.33 -3.05 -12.70
N THR A 116 -6.26 -3.79 -13.29
CA THR A 116 -7.25 -3.22 -14.16
C THR A 116 -7.98 -2.24 -13.27
N ARG A 117 -7.67 -0.96 -13.44
CA ARG A 117 -8.43 0.10 -12.82
C ARG A 117 -9.84 -0.07 -13.34
N ARG A 118 -10.67 -0.74 -12.57
CA ARG A 118 -12.11 -0.73 -12.79
C ARG A 118 -12.51 0.71 -12.50
N VAL A 119 -12.51 1.53 -13.53
CA VAL A 119 -13.27 2.77 -13.52
C VAL A 119 -14.70 2.27 -13.39
N THR A 120 -15.27 2.41 -12.21
CA THR A 120 -16.70 2.32 -12.04
C THR A 120 -17.21 3.50 -12.84
N ASP A 121 -17.71 3.23 -14.05
CA ASP A 121 -18.59 4.14 -14.74
C ASP A 121 -19.82 4.27 -13.83
N GLY A 122 -19.74 5.17 -12.88
CA GLY A 122 -20.92 5.72 -12.26
C GLY A 122 -21.65 6.38 -13.41
N GLY A 123 -22.80 5.83 -13.80
CA GLY A 123 -23.62 6.24 -14.94
C GLY A 123 -24.13 7.70 -14.92
N THR A 124 -23.30 8.61 -14.55
CA THR A 124 -23.29 10.01 -14.92
C THR A 124 -22.53 10.07 -16.23
N GLU A 125 -23.25 10.23 -17.34
CA GLU A 125 -22.66 10.67 -18.59
C GLU A 125 -21.66 11.79 -18.25
N GLU A 126 -20.37 11.47 -18.35
CA GLU A 126 -19.34 12.50 -18.37
C GLU A 126 -19.59 13.32 -19.64
N ILE A 127 -20.49 14.31 -19.50
CA ILE A 127 -20.49 15.43 -20.42
C ILE A 127 -19.08 16.01 -20.27
N THR A 128 -18.25 15.68 -21.24
CA THR A 128 -16.84 16.03 -21.21
C THR A 128 -16.77 17.52 -20.94
N PHE A 129 -15.95 17.96 -19.98
CA PHE A 129 -15.77 19.39 -19.64
C PHE A 129 -15.67 20.28 -20.89
N MET A 130 -15.09 19.72 -21.97
CA MET A 130 -15.00 20.36 -23.29
C MET A 130 -16.36 20.53 -23.96
N GLN A 131 -17.31 19.59 -23.81
CA GLN A 131 -18.66 19.74 -24.36
C GLN A 131 -19.45 20.78 -23.57
N GLN A 132 -19.24 20.86 -22.27
CA GLN A 132 -19.85 21.88 -21.41
C GLN A 132 -19.29 23.27 -21.69
N LEU A 133 -17.97 23.36 -21.93
CA LEU A 133 -17.31 24.61 -22.32
C LEU A 133 -17.77 25.07 -23.73
N LEU A 134 -17.82 24.17 -24.70
CA LEU A 134 -18.26 24.48 -26.07
C LEU A 134 -19.75 24.78 -26.15
N GLY A 135 -20.57 24.12 -25.33
CA GLY A 135 -22.01 24.39 -25.22
C GLY A 135 -22.35 25.76 -24.67
N ASN A 136 -21.47 26.33 -23.83
CA ASN A 136 -21.67 27.69 -23.28
C ASN A 136 -21.10 28.80 -24.16
N ILE A 137 -20.11 28.52 -25.02
CA ILE A 137 -19.52 29.51 -25.93
C ILE A 137 -20.52 29.89 -27.06
N GLY A 138 -21.44 28.99 -27.40
CA GLY A 138 -22.45 29.25 -28.45
C GLY A 138 -23.72 30.00 -27.96
N ARG A 139 -23.79 30.33 -26.65
CA ARG A 139 -24.97 31.03 -26.04
C ARG A 139 -24.69 32.46 -25.63
N ILE A 140 -23.60 33.04 -26.05
CA ILE A 140 -23.38 34.47 -25.93
C ILE A 140 -24.13 35.10 -27.12
N ASP A 141 -25.37 35.45 -26.90
CA ASP A 141 -26.17 36.20 -27.87
C ASP A 141 -25.54 37.60 -28.00
N ALA A 142 -25.23 37.96 -29.24
CA ALA A 142 -24.62 39.25 -29.55
C ALA A 142 -25.55 40.45 -29.14
N SER A 143 -26.79 40.19 -28.80
CA SER A 143 -27.77 41.16 -28.29
C SER A 143 -27.48 41.62 -26.86
N ASP A 144 -26.77 40.81 -26.05
CA ASP A 144 -26.43 41.17 -24.66
C ASP A 144 -25.21 42.10 -24.54
N LEU A 145 -24.45 42.26 -25.65
CA LEU A 145 -23.24 43.12 -25.70
C LEU A 145 -23.51 44.53 -26.28
N LEU A 146 -24.63 44.71 -26.89
CA LEU A 146 -25.05 46.01 -27.43
C LEU A 146 -26.25 46.52 -26.63
N GLY A 147 -25.95 47.05 -25.45
CA GLY A 147 -26.95 47.80 -24.68
C GLY A 147 -27.50 48.90 -25.57
N GLU A 148 -28.79 48.74 -25.93
CA GLU A 148 -29.55 49.82 -26.56
C GLU A 148 -29.99 50.86 -25.54
N PRO A 149 -30.05 52.11 -25.96
CA PRO A 149 -30.24 53.29 -25.10
C PRO A 149 -31.61 53.39 -24.45
#